data_eb34cbbc46c73e74b5e61f71596ae590
#
_entry.id   eb34cbbc46c73e74b5e61f71596ae590
#
_cell.length_a   1.000
_cell.length_b   1.000
_cell.length_c   1.000
_cell.angle_alpha   90.00
_cell.angle_beta   90.00
_cell.angle_gamma   90.00
#
_symmetry.space_group_name_H-M   'P 1'
#
loop_
_entity.id
_entity.type
_entity.pdbx_description
1 polymer ?
#
loop_
_entity_poly.entity_id
_entity_poly.type
_entity_poly.pdbx_seq_one_letter_code
_entity_poly.pdbx_strand_id
1 'polypeptide(L)'
;NTASIFDQVKKKVQNDWQSELNKAQVYGGTEKQKRIYASALYHAFIVPNIWSDVDGQFRGIDNRIYKDTLHKHYTVFSLWDTYRTAHPLYLLTHPDRAKDFMITMLDHFDQSGRLPIWELAGNETNCMIGYHSVSVLADALAKGLPIDSTRALNAMIKTAESSVYGLPIYIENGFLSVQDESESVSKTLEYSYDDACISWTAERLGKDSIASHFWKRSQGWISLFDPQTGLFRPRDNGSFLNRFDPREVNNNFTEANAWQYSFSPIHDLTQWNKMLNENDFQLEEQLDNLFTQNSIIVGRHQPDVTGLIGQYAHGNEPSHHIASLYASGNSPEKGHQRINEILETMYSDKPNGYEGNEDCGQMSAWYIMNSWEIYPMVPGEAQYTLSAPLWDRVELKAIETNLSKNDIDNSAIYLHGYSLNSRDEIIQKSFLTHKDLEKSENIEFIVARSPSSAKLDPYKNCLLYTSPSPRDLRK
;
A
#
# COMPACT_ATOMS: atom_id res chain seq x y z
N ASN A 1 41.70 3.64 -29.67
CA ASN A 1 40.24 3.81 -29.68
C ASN A 1 39.83 4.53 -28.41
N THR A 2 39.89 5.86 -28.43
CA THR A 2 39.30 6.70 -27.35
C THR A 2 37.83 6.81 -27.63
N ALA A 3 37.00 6.11 -26.81
CA ALA A 3 35.58 6.29 -26.85
C ALA A 3 35.24 7.79 -26.66
N SER A 4 34.25 8.32 -27.38
CA SER A 4 33.83 9.71 -27.23
C SER A 4 33.35 9.96 -25.79
N ILE A 5 33.37 11.20 -25.35
CA ILE A 5 32.81 11.58 -24.03
C ILE A 5 31.36 11.11 -23.94
N PHE A 6 30.61 11.23 -25.03
CA PHE A 6 29.22 10.74 -25.10
C PHE A 6 29.14 9.23 -24.82
N ASP A 7 29.99 8.41 -25.44
CA ASP A 7 29.98 6.96 -25.26
C ASP A 7 30.37 6.57 -23.82
N GLN A 8 31.29 7.32 -23.22
CA GLN A 8 31.68 7.11 -21.79
C GLN A 8 30.51 7.42 -20.85
N VAL A 9 29.85 8.55 -21.04
CA VAL A 9 28.68 8.95 -20.24
C VAL A 9 27.52 7.97 -20.44
N LYS A 10 27.21 7.61 -21.69
CA LYS A 10 26.19 6.63 -22.02
C LYS A 10 26.43 5.29 -21.30
N LYS A 11 27.69 4.78 -21.40
CA LYS A 11 28.06 3.53 -20.75
C LYS A 11 27.95 3.62 -19.23
N LYS A 12 28.37 4.75 -18.64
CA LYS A 12 28.21 4.98 -17.19
C LYS A 12 26.74 4.93 -16.76
N VAL A 13 25.85 5.68 -17.42
CA VAL A 13 24.43 5.70 -17.11
C VAL A 13 23.80 4.31 -17.28
N GLN A 14 24.16 3.57 -18.33
CA GLN A 14 23.69 2.20 -18.51
C GLN A 14 24.13 1.29 -17.35
N ASN A 15 25.36 1.40 -16.89
CA ASN A 15 25.88 0.61 -15.79
C ASN A 15 25.20 1.00 -14.46
N ASP A 16 24.96 2.30 -14.24
CA ASP A 16 24.28 2.80 -13.04
C ASP A 16 22.85 2.23 -12.97
N TRP A 17 22.07 2.32 -14.06
CA TRP A 17 20.73 1.72 -14.13
C TRP A 17 20.75 0.20 -13.99
N GLN A 18 21.69 -0.49 -14.64
CA GLN A 18 21.81 -1.93 -14.52
C GLN A 18 22.06 -2.35 -13.06
N SER A 19 22.87 -1.58 -12.33
CA SER A 19 23.12 -1.82 -10.90
C SER A 19 21.84 -1.69 -10.05
N GLU A 20 20.99 -0.69 -10.36
CA GLU A 20 19.74 -0.50 -9.63
C GLU A 20 18.71 -1.60 -9.97
N LEU A 21 18.53 -1.90 -11.24
CA LEU A 21 17.59 -2.93 -11.69
C LEU A 21 17.98 -4.35 -11.25
N ASN A 22 19.29 -4.61 -11.08
CA ASN A 22 19.78 -5.90 -10.60
C ASN A 22 19.53 -6.16 -9.10
N LYS A 23 18.97 -5.22 -8.37
CA LYS A 23 18.62 -5.43 -6.95
C LYS A 23 17.42 -6.35 -6.77
N ALA A 24 16.63 -6.55 -7.83
CA ALA A 24 15.49 -7.45 -7.83
C ALA A 24 15.45 -8.19 -9.19
N GLN A 25 15.87 -9.44 -9.20
CA GLN A 25 15.93 -10.25 -10.42
C GLN A 25 14.89 -11.37 -10.38
N VAL A 26 14.33 -11.67 -11.54
CA VAL A 26 13.33 -12.73 -11.71
C VAL A 26 13.77 -13.74 -12.76
N TYR A 27 13.39 -14.99 -12.54
CA TYR A 27 13.72 -16.12 -13.42
C TYR A 27 12.44 -16.90 -13.75
N GLY A 28 12.40 -17.48 -14.94
CA GLY A 28 11.19 -18.10 -15.48
C GLY A 28 10.28 -17.09 -16.18
N GLY A 29 9.00 -17.39 -16.26
CA GLY A 29 8.02 -16.55 -16.93
C GLY A 29 8.22 -16.40 -18.44
N THR A 30 7.31 -15.73 -19.11
CA THR A 30 7.34 -15.45 -20.54
C THR A 30 8.17 -14.18 -20.85
N GLU A 31 8.64 -14.04 -22.09
CA GLU A 31 9.35 -12.83 -22.54
C GLU A 31 8.47 -11.56 -22.46
N LYS A 32 7.14 -11.67 -22.62
CA LYS A 32 6.21 -10.57 -22.40
C LYS A 32 6.25 -10.12 -20.93
N GLN A 33 6.11 -11.05 -20.00
CA GLN A 33 6.14 -10.78 -18.55
C GLN A 33 7.47 -10.14 -18.12
N LYS A 34 8.60 -10.65 -18.62
CA LYS A 34 9.94 -10.07 -18.34
C LYS A 34 10.07 -8.62 -18.83
N ARG A 35 9.51 -8.30 -20.02
CA ARG A 35 9.51 -6.91 -20.52
C ARG A 35 8.64 -6.00 -19.65
N ILE A 36 7.45 -6.45 -19.27
CA ILE A 36 6.57 -5.70 -18.36
C ILE A 36 7.30 -5.47 -17.03
N TYR A 37 7.89 -6.52 -16.45
CA TYR A 37 8.61 -6.43 -15.19
C TYR A 37 9.80 -5.45 -15.23
N ALA A 38 10.64 -5.53 -16.27
CA ALA A 38 11.77 -4.63 -16.43
C ALA A 38 11.32 -3.17 -16.61
N SER A 39 10.22 -2.95 -17.35
CA SER A 39 9.61 -1.64 -17.51
C SER A 39 9.06 -1.11 -16.19
N ALA A 40 8.37 -1.97 -15.43
CA ALA A 40 7.84 -1.62 -14.12
C ALA A 40 8.95 -1.26 -13.12
N LEU A 41 10.05 -2.04 -13.06
CA LEU A 41 11.21 -1.67 -12.24
C LEU A 41 11.80 -0.31 -12.61
N TYR A 42 11.93 -0.04 -13.91
CA TYR A 42 12.43 1.24 -14.38
C TYR A 42 11.51 2.40 -13.94
N HIS A 43 10.20 2.30 -14.16
CA HIS A 43 9.24 3.33 -13.77
C HIS A 43 9.16 3.52 -12.25
N ALA A 44 9.17 2.43 -11.47
CA ALA A 44 9.17 2.50 -10.01
C ALA A 44 10.39 3.24 -9.44
N PHE A 45 11.52 3.30 -10.17
CA PHE A 45 12.75 3.94 -9.68
C PHE A 45 13.07 5.29 -10.34
N ILE A 46 12.15 5.84 -11.17
CA ILE A 46 12.33 7.19 -11.76
C ILE A 46 12.09 8.27 -10.70
N VAL A 47 11.12 8.09 -9.82
CA VAL A 47 10.76 9.01 -8.75
C VAL A 47 10.82 8.28 -7.41
N PRO A 48 11.03 8.97 -6.27
CA PRO A 48 11.33 10.40 -6.09
C PRO A 48 12.65 10.84 -6.73
N ASN A 49 12.71 12.11 -7.15
CA ASN A 49 13.89 12.68 -7.79
C ASN A 49 14.83 13.34 -6.78
N ILE A 50 16.13 13.32 -7.04
CA ILE A 50 17.11 14.06 -6.24
C ILE A 50 16.83 15.56 -6.38
N TRP A 51 16.65 16.25 -5.24
CA TRP A 51 16.38 17.68 -5.16
C TRP A 51 17.61 18.48 -4.73
N SER A 52 18.54 17.87 -4.00
CA SER A 52 19.78 18.54 -3.57
C SER A 52 20.80 18.62 -4.71
N ASP A 53 21.53 19.73 -4.74
CA ASP A 53 22.70 19.94 -5.59
C ASP A 53 23.86 19.03 -5.17
N VAL A 54 24.90 18.99 -6.00
CA VAL A 54 26.09 18.14 -5.79
C VAL A 54 26.90 18.51 -4.54
N ASP A 55 26.77 19.76 -4.06
CA ASP A 55 27.41 20.26 -2.83
C ASP A 55 26.53 20.10 -1.58
N GLY A 56 25.37 19.46 -1.74
CA GLY A 56 24.40 19.21 -0.69
C GLY A 56 23.44 20.37 -0.40
N GLN A 57 23.46 21.45 -1.18
CA GLN A 57 22.49 22.53 -1.03
C GLN A 57 21.14 22.14 -1.64
N PHE A 58 20.05 22.57 -1.00
CA PHE A 58 18.69 22.42 -1.50
C PHE A 58 17.79 23.56 -1.01
N ARG A 59 16.73 23.84 -1.77
CA ARG A 59 15.68 24.76 -1.33
C ARG A 59 14.63 24.00 -0.53
N GLY A 60 14.41 24.41 0.72
CA GLY A 60 13.37 23.87 1.58
C GLY A 60 11.97 24.31 1.15
N ILE A 61 10.94 23.66 1.71
CA ILE A 61 9.53 23.96 1.46
C ILE A 61 9.14 25.37 1.95
N ASP A 62 9.90 25.95 2.87
CA ASP A 62 9.78 27.33 3.34
C ASP A 62 10.51 28.36 2.45
N ASN A 63 11.02 27.96 1.31
CA ASN A 63 11.81 28.73 0.36
C ASN A 63 13.19 29.18 0.86
N ARG A 64 13.71 28.64 1.95
CA ARG A 64 15.08 28.89 2.43
C ARG A 64 16.04 27.88 1.82
N ILE A 65 17.32 28.27 1.74
CA ILE A 65 18.38 27.37 1.29
C ILE A 65 18.98 26.67 2.51
N TYR A 66 18.99 25.36 2.46
CA TYR A 66 19.61 24.46 3.44
C TYR A 66 20.80 23.75 2.84
N LYS A 67 21.58 23.10 3.69
CA LYS A 67 22.69 22.25 3.26
C LYS A 67 22.77 21.01 4.11
N ASP A 68 22.67 19.86 3.48
CA ASP A 68 22.99 18.55 4.07
C ASP A 68 24.03 17.84 3.19
N THR A 69 25.10 17.36 3.79
CA THR A 69 26.17 16.62 3.12
C THR A 69 26.17 15.14 3.48
N LEU A 70 25.30 14.72 4.39
CA LEU A 70 25.16 13.33 4.84
C LEU A 70 24.05 12.60 4.09
N HIS A 71 22.95 13.29 3.79
CA HIS A 71 21.78 12.75 3.14
C HIS A 71 21.45 13.52 1.87
N LYS A 72 20.81 12.85 0.94
CA LYS A 72 20.24 13.50 -0.24
C LYS A 72 18.79 13.87 0.03
N HIS A 73 18.43 15.08 -0.40
CA HIS A 73 17.04 15.51 -0.40
C HIS A 73 16.37 15.15 -1.71
N TYR A 74 15.12 14.77 -1.60
CA TYR A 74 14.30 14.31 -2.72
C TYR A 74 13.05 15.14 -2.89
N THR A 75 12.41 15.03 -4.04
CA THR A 75 11.15 15.67 -4.40
C THR A 75 10.28 14.70 -5.20
N VAL A 76 9.04 15.06 -5.43
CA VAL A 76 7.98 14.25 -6.06
C VAL A 76 7.53 13.12 -5.14
N PHE A 77 6.76 13.51 -4.13
CA PHE A 77 6.15 12.58 -3.18
C PHE A 77 4.62 12.62 -3.33
N SER A 78 4.06 11.75 -4.15
CA SER A 78 2.63 11.51 -4.27
C SER A 78 2.20 10.46 -3.25
N LEU A 79 1.99 10.88 -2.00
CA LEU A 79 1.92 9.93 -0.88
C LEU A 79 0.59 9.20 -0.78
N TRP A 80 -0.51 9.76 -1.31
CA TRP A 80 -1.80 9.08 -1.43
C TRP A 80 -1.69 7.79 -2.25
N ASP A 81 -0.86 7.82 -3.28
CA ASP A 81 -0.61 6.68 -4.16
C ASP A 81 0.45 5.75 -3.56
N THR A 82 1.63 6.30 -3.32
CA THR A 82 2.88 5.55 -3.13
C THR A 82 3.02 4.87 -1.76
N TYR A 83 2.25 5.29 -0.74
CA TYR A 83 2.29 4.63 0.58
C TYR A 83 1.89 3.17 0.51
N ARG A 84 1.02 2.82 -0.46
CA ARG A 84 0.39 1.50 -0.58
C ARG A 84 1.40 0.41 -0.95
N THR A 85 2.25 0.67 -1.96
CA THR A 85 3.17 -0.36 -2.45
C THR A 85 4.55 0.17 -2.81
N ALA A 86 4.68 1.38 -3.37
CA ALA A 86 5.97 1.92 -3.83
C ALA A 86 6.95 2.14 -2.66
N HIS A 87 6.54 2.78 -1.58
CA HIS A 87 7.40 2.93 -0.39
C HIS A 87 7.75 1.61 0.28
N PRO A 88 6.81 0.65 0.47
CA PRO A 88 7.15 -0.71 0.88
C PRO A 88 8.17 -1.41 -0.03
N LEU A 89 8.08 -1.22 -1.36
CA LEU A 89 9.06 -1.75 -2.32
C LEU A 89 10.45 -1.13 -2.09
N TYR A 90 10.53 0.20 -1.89
CA TYR A 90 11.82 0.86 -1.64
C TYR A 90 12.48 0.39 -0.35
N LEU A 91 11.70 0.11 0.69
CA LEU A 91 12.23 -0.45 1.95
C LEU A 91 12.89 -1.83 1.75
N LEU A 92 12.39 -2.63 0.81
CA LEU A 92 12.97 -3.94 0.48
C LEU A 92 14.21 -3.83 -0.44
N THR A 93 14.15 -2.93 -1.42
CA THR A 93 15.15 -2.91 -2.51
C THR A 93 16.21 -1.82 -2.33
N HIS A 94 15.86 -0.71 -1.69
CA HIS A 94 16.69 0.50 -1.58
C HIS A 94 16.60 1.15 -0.19
N PRO A 95 16.87 0.43 0.92
CA PRO A 95 16.64 0.95 2.28
C PRO A 95 17.42 2.23 2.57
N ASP A 96 18.63 2.39 2.03
CA ASP A 96 19.42 3.61 2.21
C ASP A 96 18.73 4.84 1.58
N ARG A 97 18.15 4.70 0.39
CA ARG A 97 17.38 5.77 -0.25
C ARG A 97 16.04 6.01 0.46
N ALA A 98 15.37 4.95 0.88
CA ALA A 98 14.15 5.06 1.67
C ALA A 98 14.39 5.85 2.95
N LYS A 99 15.56 5.68 3.59
CA LYS A 99 15.97 6.50 4.73
C LYS A 99 16.08 7.98 4.37
N ASP A 100 16.69 8.31 3.25
CA ASP A 100 16.81 9.70 2.79
C ASP A 100 15.42 10.30 2.46
N PHE A 101 14.48 9.50 1.94
CA PHE A 101 13.08 9.94 1.75
C PHE A 101 12.41 10.29 3.08
N MET A 102 12.58 9.43 4.10
CA MET A 102 12.02 9.70 5.43
C MET A 102 12.62 10.96 6.04
N ILE A 103 13.93 11.17 5.92
CA ILE A 103 14.62 12.38 6.41
C ILE A 103 14.08 13.61 5.67
N THR A 104 13.90 13.55 4.35
CA THR A 104 13.30 14.64 3.57
C THR A 104 11.91 15.00 4.07
N MET A 105 11.04 14.02 4.32
CA MET A 105 9.68 14.25 4.85
C MET A 105 9.71 14.88 6.24
N LEU A 106 10.65 14.45 7.09
CA LEU A 106 10.83 15.03 8.44
C LEU A 106 11.38 16.46 8.39
N ASP A 107 12.25 16.77 7.44
CA ASP A 107 12.74 18.13 7.22
C ASP A 107 11.63 19.04 6.69
N HIS A 108 10.75 18.55 5.83
CA HIS A 108 9.54 19.29 5.44
C HIS A 108 8.66 19.62 6.65
N PHE A 109 8.49 18.68 7.59
CA PHE A 109 7.79 18.94 8.84
C PHE A 109 8.48 20.05 9.66
N ASP A 110 9.79 20.01 9.86
CA ASP A 110 10.51 21.01 10.61
C ASP A 110 10.45 22.42 9.97
N GLN A 111 10.35 22.47 8.65
CA GLN A 111 10.29 23.71 7.87
C GLN A 111 8.86 24.30 7.77
N SER A 112 7.82 23.46 7.74
CA SER A 112 6.43 23.88 7.48
C SER A 112 5.46 23.63 8.65
N GLY A 113 5.84 22.79 9.63
CA GLY A 113 5.00 22.35 10.74
C GLY A 113 4.08 21.18 10.41
N ARG A 114 4.11 20.64 9.17
CA ARG A 114 3.35 19.46 8.74
C ARG A 114 4.20 18.55 7.87
N LEU A 115 3.93 17.26 7.91
CA LEU A 115 4.44 16.29 6.93
C LEU A 115 3.81 16.54 5.55
N PRO A 116 4.50 16.23 4.46
CA PRO A 116 3.98 16.43 3.10
C PRO A 116 2.78 15.51 2.82
N ILE A 117 1.88 15.99 1.95
CA ILE A 117 0.78 15.24 1.35
C ILE A 117 1.12 14.90 -0.10
N TRP A 118 1.41 15.92 -0.90
CA TRP A 118 1.83 15.81 -2.29
C TRP A 118 2.87 16.88 -2.62
N GLU A 119 4.12 16.60 -2.32
CA GLU A 119 5.23 17.53 -2.51
C GLU A 119 5.77 17.48 -3.94
N LEU A 120 5.92 18.64 -4.56
CA LEU A 120 6.48 18.79 -5.91
C LEU A 120 7.48 19.95 -5.97
N ALA A 121 8.73 19.63 -6.30
CA ALA A 121 9.80 20.60 -6.52
C ALA A 121 9.94 21.60 -5.37
N GLY A 122 9.99 21.09 -4.12
CA GLY A 122 10.12 21.88 -2.89
C GLY A 122 8.89 22.73 -2.58
N ASN A 123 7.70 22.31 -3.00
CA ASN A 123 6.43 22.97 -2.67
C ASN A 123 5.39 21.91 -2.31
N GLU A 124 4.61 22.17 -1.25
CA GLU A 124 3.44 21.35 -0.95
C GLU A 124 2.29 21.79 -1.85
N THR A 125 1.72 20.86 -2.62
CA THR A 125 0.61 21.13 -3.52
C THR A 125 -0.74 20.96 -2.84
N ASN A 126 -0.78 20.21 -1.74
CA ASN A 126 -1.99 19.76 -1.04
C ASN A 126 -2.99 19.06 -2.01
N CYS A 127 -2.47 18.47 -3.06
CA CYS A 127 -3.23 17.61 -3.94
C CYS A 127 -3.49 16.28 -3.22
N MET A 128 -4.66 15.70 -3.41
CA MET A 128 -5.12 14.48 -2.77
C MET A 128 -5.41 14.60 -1.26
N ILE A 129 -5.97 13.54 -0.71
CA ILE A 129 -6.45 13.46 0.66
C ILE A 129 -5.50 12.66 1.56
N GLY A 130 -5.84 12.54 2.84
CA GLY A 130 -5.04 11.81 3.81
C GLY A 130 -3.81 12.59 4.29
N TYR A 131 -3.05 11.98 5.19
CA TYR A 131 -1.72 12.43 5.62
C TYR A 131 -0.74 11.25 5.63
N HIS A 132 -0.70 10.54 4.50
CA HIS A 132 -0.08 9.22 4.34
C HIS A 132 1.44 9.18 4.49
N SER A 133 2.13 10.34 4.61
CA SER A 133 3.49 10.37 5.17
C SER A 133 3.58 9.63 6.49
N VAL A 134 2.48 9.66 7.27
CA VAL A 134 2.35 8.94 8.54
C VAL A 134 2.45 7.43 8.34
N SER A 135 1.72 6.90 7.38
CA SER A 135 1.79 5.48 7.02
C SER A 135 3.19 5.07 6.56
N VAL A 136 3.82 5.91 5.72
CA VAL A 136 5.18 5.64 5.20
C VAL A 136 6.21 5.63 6.31
N LEU A 137 6.15 6.59 7.25
CA LEU A 137 7.04 6.63 8.42
C LEU A 137 6.78 5.46 9.38
N ALA A 138 5.51 5.12 9.60
CA ALA A 138 5.12 3.98 10.45
C ALA A 138 5.65 2.66 9.90
N ASP A 139 5.53 2.43 8.58
CA ASP A 139 6.02 1.22 7.92
C ASP A 139 7.56 1.14 7.97
N ALA A 140 8.25 2.27 7.73
CA ALA A 140 9.71 2.35 7.84
C ALA A 140 10.20 1.99 9.26
N LEU A 141 9.55 2.54 10.30
CA LEU A 141 9.89 2.25 11.70
C LEU A 141 9.56 0.79 12.08
N ALA A 142 8.42 0.28 11.63
CA ALA A 142 8.00 -1.10 11.88
C ALA A 142 8.97 -2.12 11.26
N LYS A 143 9.57 -1.78 10.12
CA LYS A 143 10.58 -2.56 9.39
C LYS A 143 12.02 -2.27 9.84
N GLY A 144 12.20 -1.53 10.94
CA GLY A 144 13.51 -1.33 11.56
C GLY A 144 14.43 -0.32 10.87
N LEU A 145 13.91 0.51 9.94
CA LEU A 145 14.74 1.55 9.31
C LEU A 145 15.29 2.53 10.36
N PRO A 146 16.63 2.78 10.40
CA PRO A 146 17.25 3.59 11.45
C PRO A 146 17.03 5.09 11.21
N ILE A 147 15.85 5.59 11.58
CA ILE A 147 15.48 7.02 11.60
C ILE A 147 15.14 7.46 13.03
N ASP A 148 15.12 8.76 13.29
CA ASP A 148 14.72 9.30 14.59
C ASP A 148 13.22 9.07 14.85
N SER A 149 12.92 8.01 15.60
CA SER A 149 11.56 7.60 15.91
C SER A 149 10.79 8.61 16.78
N THR A 150 11.50 9.36 17.64
CA THR A 150 10.86 10.39 18.48
C THR A 150 10.46 11.61 17.64
N ARG A 151 11.33 12.04 16.74
CA ARG A 151 11.05 13.11 15.76
C ARG A 151 9.90 12.69 14.84
N ALA A 152 9.94 11.47 14.34
CA ALA A 152 8.90 10.91 13.47
C ALA A 152 7.53 10.89 14.16
N LEU A 153 7.43 10.31 15.37
CA LEU A 153 6.16 10.27 16.10
C LEU A 153 5.62 11.68 16.40
N ASN A 154 6.48 12.64 16.77
CA ASN A 154 6.06 14.02 16.98
C ASN A 154 5.51 14.65 15.69
N ALA A 155 6.18 14.44 14.56
CA ALA A 155 5.75 14.95 13.25
C ALA A 155 4.40 14.35 12.82
N MET A 156 4.22 13.04 13.02
CA MET A 156 2.98 12.34 12.74
C MET A 156 1.80 12.91 13.56
N ILE A 157 1.98 13.06 14.89
CA ILE A 157 0.97 13.62 15.79
C ILE A 157 0.59 15.05 15.38
N LYS A 158 1.59 15.91 15.18
CA LYS A 158 1.34 17.33 14.84
C LYS A 158 0.65 17.49 13.48
N THR A 159 0.93 16.61 12.53
CA THR A 159 0.25 16.59 11.23
C THR A 159 -1.21 16.18 11.41
N ALA A 160 -1.49 15.12 12.17
CA ALA A 160 -2.84 14.63 12.45
C ALA A 160 -3.69 15.58 13.32
N GLU A 161 -3.06 16.52 14.04
CA GLU A 161 -3.71 17.55 14.88
C GLU A 161 -3.77 18.91 14.18
N SER A 162 -3.42 19.01 12.91
CA SER A 162 -3.44 20.29 12.19
C SER A 162 -4.87 20.82 11.98
N SER A 163 -5.00 22.14 11.78
CA SER A 163 -6.31 22.83 11.70
C SER A 163 -6.87 22.95 10.27
N VAL A 164 -6.55 22.01 9.39
CA VAL A 164 -6.93 22.06 7.95
C VAL A 164 -7.64 20.77 7.52
N TYR A 165 -8.25 20.80 6.35
CA TYR A 165 -8.85 19.64 5.66
C TYR A 165 -9.88 18.87 6.49
N GLY A 166 -10.69 19.60 7.28
CA GLY A 166 -11.73 19.00 8.12
C GLY A 166 -11.21 18.29 9.36
N LEU A 167 -9.89 18.23 9.60
CA LEU A 167 -9.31 17.53 10.75
C LEU A 167 -9.88 17.99 12.10
N PRO A 168 -10.10 19.28 12.39
CA PRO A 168 -10.73 19.67 13.66
C PRO A 168 -12.12 19.04 13.87
N ILE A 169 -12.92 18.98 12.82
CA ILE A 169 -14.27 18.38 12.87
C ILE A 169 -14.17 16.86 12.98
N TYR A 170 -13.26 16.22 12.22
CA TYR A 170 -12.99 14.80 12.35
C TYR A 170 -12.55 14.41 13.78
N ILE A 171 -11.68 15.22 14.40
CA ILE A 171 -11.23 15.00 15.78
C ILE A 171 -12.38 15.12 16.78
N GLU A 172 -13.26 16.11 16.59
CA GLU A 172 -14.40 16.37 17.49
C GLU A 172 -15.49 15.32 17.32
N ASN A 173 -15.90 15.02 16.08
CA ASN A 173 -17.07 14.19 15.79
C ASN A 173 -16.73 12.72 15.53
N GLY A 174 -15.46 12.40 15.22
CA GLY A 174 -15.00 11.08 14.81
C GLY A 174 -15.25 10.76 13.33
N PHE A 175 -15.92 11.63 12.57
CA PHE A 175 -16.14 11.49 11.13
C PHE A 175 -16.44 12.86 10.50
N LEU A 176 -16.42 12.91 9.17
CA LEU A 176 -16.84 14.07 8.38
C LEU A 176 -18.19 13.79 7.71
N SER A 177 -19.10 14.77 7.76
CA SER A 177 -20.34 14.75 6.99
C SER A 177 -20.19 15.50 5.67
N VAL A 178 -21.18 15.40 4.78
CA VAL A 178 -21.17 16.07 3.48
C VAL A 178 -21.18 17.60 3.57
N GLN A 179 -21.55 18.16 4.73
CA GLN A 179 -21.50 19.60 5.00
C GLN A 179 -20.14 20.07 5.49
N ASP A 180 -19.34 19.18 6.07
CA ASP A 180 -18.06 19.52 6.68
C ASP A 180 -16.95 19.65 5.65
N GLU A 181 -16.89 18.67 4.75
CA GLU A 181 -15.84 18.60 3.72
C GLU A 181 -16.35 17.89 2.46
N SER A 182 -15.81 18.27 1.31
CA SER A 182 -15.85 17.41 0.13
C SER A 182 -15.07 16.11 0.40
N GLU A 183 -15.45 15.05 -0.29
CA GLU A 183 -14.79 13.73 -0.16
C GLU A 183 -14.85 13.17 1.27
N SER A 184 -15.91 13.51 2.00
CA SER A 184 -16.07 13.28 3.42
C SER A 184 -15.94 11.80 3.83
N VAL A 185 -16.41 10.88 2.99
CA VAL A 185 -16.29 9.43 3.25
C VAL A 185 -14.82 9.02 3.11
N SER A 186 -14.20 9.32 1.98
CA SER A 186 -12.81 8.96 1.73
C SER A 186 -11.87 9.55 2.77
N LYS A 187 -12.01 10.85 3.10
CA LYS A 187 -11.20 11.51 4.14
C LYS A 187 -11.36 10.83 5.50
N THR A 188 -12.58 10.52 5.92
CA THR A 188 -12.82 9.83 7.19
C THR A 188 -12.15 8.46 7.23
N LEU A 189 -12.27 7.68 6.16
CA LEU A 189 -11.69 6.33 6.08
C LEU A 189 -10.15 6.37 6.11
N GLU A 190 -9.55 7.29 5.35
CA GLU A 190 -8.10 7.40 5.25
C GLU A 190 -7.47 8.03 6.49
N TYR A 191 -8.13 9.02 7.11
CA TYR A 191 -7.69 9.56 8.42
C TYR A 191 -7.75 8.49 9.52
N SER A 192 -8.76 7.60 9.47
CA SER A 192 -8.85 6.47 10.39
C SER A 192 -7.66 5.52 10.27
N TYR A 193 -7.24 5.23 9.04
CA TYR A 193 -6.06 4.40 8.79
C TYR A 193 -4.76 5.10 9.22
N ASP A 194 -4.57 6.38 8.89
CA ASP A 194 -3.39 7.15 9.27
C ASP A 194 -3.28 7.24 10.81
N ASP A 195 -4.40 7.43 11.52
CA ASP A 195 -4.43 7.41 12.99
C ASP A 195 -4.05 6.04 13.57
N ALA A 196 -4.44 4.94 12.94
CA ALA A 196 -3.98 3.62 13.33
C ALA A 196 -2.45 3.47 13.20
N CYS A 197 -1.86 4.03 12.15
CA CYS A 197 -0.41 4.05 11.96
C CYS A 197 0.32 4.82 13.09
N ILE A 198 -0.26 5.94 13.56
CA ILE A 198 0.27 6.68 14.72
C ILE A 198 0.15 5.81 15.99
N SER A 199 -1.00 5.16 16.18
CA SER A 199 -1.23 4.27 17.33
C SER A 199 -0.18 3.18 17.41
N TRP A 200 0.04 2.44 16.34
CA TRP A 200 1.04 1.36 16.26
C TRP A 200 2.46 1.86 16.47
N THR A 201 2.79 3.03 15.93
CA THR A 201 4.11 3.64 16.14
C THR A 201 4.31 4.01 17.61
N ALA A 202 3.30 4.62 18.24
CA ALA A 202 3.34 4.98 19.65
C ALA A 202 3.46 3.75 20.56
N GLU A 203 2.73 2.66 20.26
CA GLU A 203 2.80 1.40 20.98
C GLU A 203 4.20 0.80 20.93
N ARG A 204 4.82 0.71 19.74
CA ARG A 204 6.20 0.24 19.56
C ARG A 204 7.23 1.05 20.35
N LEU A 205 6.94 2.32 20.59
CA LEU A 205 7.79 3.23 21.37
C LEU A 205 7.41 3.28 22.87
N GLY A 206 6.48 2.43 23.34
CA GLY A 206 6.04 2.38 24.74
C GLY A 206 5.26 3.64 25.17
N LYS A 207 4.55 4.30 24.26
CA LYS A 207 3.75 5.50 24.51
C LYS A 207 2.25 5.17 24.60
N ASP A 208 1.87 4.33 25.55
CA ASP A 208 0.54 3.72 25.68
C ASP A 208 -0.63 4.71 25.65
N SER A 209 -0.47 5.89 26.28
CA SER A 209 -1.51 6.92 26.28
C SER A 209 -1.76 7.48 24.87
N ILE A 210 -0.71 7.71 24.12
CA ILE A 210 -0.78 8.20 22.73
C ILE A 210 -1.36 7.08 21.85
N ALA A 211 -0.88 5.85 22.00
CA ALA A 211 -1.38 4.69 21.27
C ALA A 211 -2.90 4.53 21.49
N SER A 212 -3.36 4.54 22.75
CA SER A 212 -4.79 4.42 23.06
C SER A 212 -5.63 5.57 22.51
N HIS A 213 -5.11 6.81 22.51
CA HIS A 213 -5.79 7.98 21.97
C HIS A 213 -6.00 7.84 20.45
N PHE A 214 -4.94 7.56 19.71
CA PHE A 214 -5.02 7.45 18.26
C PHE A 214 -5.74 6.18 17.78
N TRP A 215 -5.65 5.08 18.54
CA TRP A 215 -6.49 3.91 18.26
C TRP A 215 -7.99 4.24 18.38
N LYS A 216 -8.38 5.00 19.39
CA LYS A 216 -9.78 5.45 19.51
C LYS A 216 -10.20 6.33 18.34
N ARG A 217 -9.34 7.24 17.89
CA ARG A 217 -9.60 8.10 16.72
C ARG A 217 -9.70 7.28 15.43
N SER A 218 -8.88 6.26 15.27
CA SER A 218 -8.88 5.39 14.09
C SER A 218 -10.18 4.62 13.87
N GLN A 219 -11.11 4.65 14.83
CA GLN A 219 -12.42 3.99 14.73
C GLN A 219 -13.49 4.87 14.06
N GLY A 220 -13.13 6.02 13.50
CA GLY A 220 -14.05 6.95 12.84
C GLY A 220 -14.84 6.34 11.69
N TRP A 221 -14.23 5.40 10.95
CA TRP A 221 -14.84 4.65 9.85
C TRP A 221 -16.15 3.95 10.25
N ILE A 222 -16.30 3.51 11.51
CA ILE A 222 -17.51 2.83 12.03
C ILE A 222 -18.76 3.68 11.83
N SER A 223 -18.63 5.00 11.95
CA SER A 223 -19.73 5.94 11.79
C SER A 223 -20.32 5.98 10.39
N LEU A 224 -19.57 5.56 9.39
CA LEU A 224 -19.98 5.58 7.98
C LEU A 224 -20.51 4.23 7.49
N PHE A 225 -20.35 3.15 8.26
CA PHE A 225 -20.86 1.82 7.90
C PHE A 225 -22.39 1.82 7.87
N ASP A 226 -22.97 1.48 6.72
CA ASP A 226 -24.41 1.33 6.55
C ASP A 226 -24.82 -0.15 6.75
N PRO A 227 -25.51 -0.49 7.85
CA PRO A 227 -25.92 -1.86 8.15
C PRO A 227 -26.96 -2.43 7.19
N GLN A 228 -27.54 -1.60 6.32
CA GLN A 228 -28.51 -2.07 5.31
C GLN A 228 -27.84 -2.54 4.03
N THR A 229 -26.65 -2.02 3.72
CA THR A 229 -25.94 -2.32 2.46
C THR A 229 -24.64 -3.05 2.67
N GLY A 230 -24.07 -3.02 3.89
CA GLY A 230 -22.73 -3.53 4.18
C GLY A 230 -21.60 -2.67 3.60
N LEU A 231 -21.91 -1.47 3.10
CA LEU A 231 -20.99 -0.54 2.46
C LEU A 231 -20.84 0.76 3.28
N PHE A 232 -19.88 1.60 2.93
CA PHE A 232 -19.76 2.93 3.53
C PHE A 232 -20.59 3.95 2.77
N ARG A 233 -21.36 4.70 3.53
CA ARG A 233 -22.34 5.66 3.02
C ARG A 233 -22.13 7.04 3.63
N PRO A 234 -22.24 8.12 2.84
CA PRO A 234 -22.11 9.48 3.34
C PRO A 234 -23.15 9.82 4.43
N ARG A 235 -22.73 10.63 5.40
CA ARG A 235 -23.61 11.22 6.40
C ARG A 235 -24.02 12.64 6.03
N ASP A 236 -25.28 12.96 6.26
CA ASP A 236 -25.88 14.28 6.14
C ASP A 236 -26.56 14.63 7.46
N ASN A 237 -26.04 15.64 8.19
CA ASN A 237 -26.55 16.04 9.50
C ASN A 237 -26.79 14.85 10.47
N GLY A 238 -25.83 13.92 10.55
CA GLY A 238 -25.88 12.76 11.41
C GLY A 238 -26.70 11.57 10.89
N SER A 239 -27.47 11.72 9.81
CA SER A 239 -28.21 10.64 9.15
C SER A 239 -27.47 10.16 7.91
N PHE A 240 -27.74 8.96 7.43
CA PHE A 240 -27.23 8.54 6.11
C PHE A 240 -27.91 9.34 4.99
N LEU A 241 -27.15 9.72 3.99
CA LEU A 241 -27.66 10.41 2.81
C LEU A 241 -28.76 9.57 2.13
N ASN A 242 -29.95 10.16 1.88
CA ASN A 242 -31.12 9.40 1.44
C ASN A 242 -30.97 8.74 0.07
N ARG A 243 -30.37 9.43 -0.90
CA ARG A 243 -30.11 8.84 -2.22
C ARG A 243 -28.72 8.23 -2.21
N PHE A 244 -28.65 6.92 -2.45
CA PHE A 244 -27.40 6.19 -2.48
C PHE A 244 -27.41 5.13 -3.58
N ASP A 245 -26.61 5.33 -4.60
CA ASP A 245 -26.21 4.28 -5.55
C ASP A 245 -24.71 4.01 -5.31
N PRO A 246 -24.31 2.83 -4.88
CA PRO A 246 -22.90 2.56 -4.55
C PRO A 246 -21.95 2.61 -5.75
N ARG A 247 -22.48 2.66 -6.99
CA ARG A 247 -21.71 2.83 -8.23
C ARG A 247 -21.49 4.30 -8.60
N GLU A 248 -22.12 5.23 -7.84
CA GLU A 248 -22.09 6.65 -8.19
C GLU A 248 -20.75 7.27 -7.81
N VAL A 249 -20.03 7.77 -8.81
CA VAL A 249 -18.88 8.66 -8.60
C VAL A 249 -19.41 10.07 -8.33
N ASN A 250 -19.18 10.57 -7.12
CA ASN A 250 -19.66 11.88 -6.66
C ASN A 250 -18.63 12.56 -5.73
N ASN A 251 -18.98 13.70 -5.14
CA ASN A 251 -18.07 14.47 -4.31
C ASN A 251 -17.88 13.94 -2.88
N ASN A 252 -18.42 12.78 -2.54
CA ASN A 252 -18.22 12.17 -1.22
C ASN A 252 -17.07 11.17 -1.22
N PHE A 253 -16.63 10.74 -2.40
CA PHE A 253 -15.55 9.80 -2.61
C PHE A 253 -14.47 10.40 -3.50
N THR A 254 -13.22 10.25 -3.13
CA THR A 254 -12.07 10.70 -3.91
C THR A 254 -11.87 9.75 -5.08
N GLU A 255 -12.08 10.25 -6.31
CA GLU A 255 -11.81 9.53 -7.55
C GLU A 255 -12.33 8.08 -7.60
N ALA A 256 -13.47 7.84 -6.94
CA ALA A 256 -14.01 6.49 -6.76
C ALA A 256 -15.50 6.53 -6.45
N ASN A 257 -16.05 5.39 -6.12
CA ASN A 257 -17.40 5.22 -5.62
C ASN A 257 -17.41 4.40 -4.30
N ALA A 258 -18.60 4.15 -3.76
CA ALA A 258 -18.73 3.44 -2.50
C ALA A 258 -18.23 1.98 -2.57
N TRP A 259 -18.34 1.31 -3.70
CA TRP A 259 -17.82 -0.04 -3.86
C TRP A 259 -16.30 -0.09 -3.62
N GLN A 260 -15.53 0.81 -4.25
CA GLN A 260 -14.06 0.83 -4.14
C GLN A 260 -13.61 1.21 -2.72
N TYR A 261 -14.28 2.18 -2.09
CA TYR A 261 -13.92 2.63 -0.74
C TYR A 261 -14.45 1.74 0.39
N SER A 262 -15.41 0.86 0.14
CA SER A 262 -15.98 0.03 1.22
C SER A 262 -15.04 -1.08 1.71
N PHE A 263 -13.84 -1.20 1.14
CA PHE A 263 -12.82 -2.13 1.58
C PHE A 263 -11.63 -1.47 2.29
N SER A 264 -11.79 -0.22 2.70
CA SER A 264 -10.72 0.60 3.32
C SER A 264 -10.34 0.29 4.76
N PRO A 265 -11.15 -0.32 5.66
CA PRO A 265 -10.75 -0.56 7.05
C PRO A 265 -9.74 -1.69 7.23
N ILE A 266 -8.66 -1.65 6.45
CA ILE A 266 -7.58 -2.66 6.49
C ILE A 266 -6.84 -2.71 7.83
N HIS A 267 -6.89 -1.63 8.61
CA HIS A 267 -6.27 -1.51 9.93
C HIS A 267 -7.06 -2.18 11.05
N ASP A 268 -8.35 -2.50 10.83
CA ASP A 268 -9.20 -3.18 11.83
C ASP A 268 -10.15 -4.18 11.17
N LEU A 269 -9.57 -5.13 10.45
CA LEU A 269 -10.32 -6.20 9.78
C LEU A 269 -11.17 -7.02 10.76
N THR A 270 -10.73 -7.18 12.00
CA THR A 270 -11.47 -7.91 13.03
C THR A 270 -12.79 -7.24 13.34
N GLN A 271 -12.78 -5.95 13.62
CA GLN A 271 -14.00 -5.20 13.93
C GLN A 271 -14.89 -5.07 12.69
N TRP A 272 -14.29 -4.84 11.53
CA TRP A 272 -15.04 -4.73 10.29
C TRP A 272 -15.75 -6.04 9.93
N ASN A 273 -15.04 -7.19 9.95
CA ASN A 273 -15.64 -8.49 9.69
C ASN A 273 -16.75 -8.83 10.71
N LYS A 274 -16.55 -8.47 11.99
CA LYS A 274 -17.59 -8.60 13.01
C LYS A 274 -18.84 -7.79 12.66
N MET A 275 -18.69 -6.54 12.24
CA MET A 275 -19.82 -5.68 11.88
C MET A 275 -20.55 -6.20 10.62
N LEU A 276 -19.84 -6.70 9.63
CA LEU A 276 -20.45 -7.36 8.47
C LEU A 276 -21.30 -8.55 8.93
N ASN A 277 -20.74 -9.45 9.73
CA ASN A 277 -21.41 -10.67 10.19
C ASN A 277 -22.65 -10.37 11.06
N GLU A 278 -22.58 -9.36 11.93
CA GLU A 278 -23.71 -8.91 12.76
C GLU A 278 -24.88 -8.33 11.94
N ASN A 279 -24.65 -8.01 10.66
CA ASN A 279 -25.66 -7.47 9.74
C ASN A 279 -25.92 -8.41 8.53
N ASP A 280 -25.67 -9.71 8.69
CA ASP A 280 -25.90 -10.74 7.68
C ASP A 280 -25.09 -10.60 6.38
N PHE A 281 -23.95 -9.92 6.43
CA PHE A 281 -22.98 -9.83 5.34
C PHE A 281 -21.74 -10.67 5.67
N GLN A 282 -21.07 -11.16 4.61
CA GLN A 282 -19.78 -11.83 4.72
C GLN A 282 -18.75 -11.07 3.88
N LEU A 283 -17.53 -10.86 4.40
CA LEU A 283 -16.47 -10.15 3.67
C LEU A 283 -16.21 -10.77 2.30
N GLU A 284 -16.13 -12.10 2.23
CA GLU A 284 -15.88 -12.81 0.98
C GLU A 284 -17.01 -12.61 -0.04
N GLU A 285 -18.27 -12.61 0.41
CA GLU A 285 -19.42 -12.34 -0.47
C GLU A 285 -19.41 -10.91 -0.99
N GLN A 286 -19.03 -9.95 -0.15
CA GLN A 286 -18.89 -8.54 -0.57
C GLN A 286 -17.76 -8.38 -1.61
N LEU A 287 -16.64 -9.09 -1.42
CA LEU A 287 -15.57 -9.12 -2.41
C LEU A 287 -16.05 -9.76 -3.73
N ASP A 288 -16.73 -10.91 -3.67
CA ASP A 288 -17.29 -11.56 -4.86
C ASP A 288 -18.29 -10.62 -5.57
N ASN A 289 -19.14 -9.92 -4.81
CA ASN A 289 -20.06 -8.92 -5.34
C ASN A 289 -19.34 -7.80 -6.07
N LEU A 290 -18.29 -7.21 -5.47
CA LEU A 290 -17.49 -6.17 -6.12
C LEU A 290 -16.99 -6.61 -7.50
N PHE A 291 -16.38 -7.81 -7.59
CA PHE A 291 -15.77 -8.31 -8.83
C PHE A 291 -16.78 -8.82 -9.86
N THR A 292 -18.04 -9.08 -9.47
CA THR A 292 -19.08 -9.63 -10.36
C THR A 292 -20.20 -8.66 -10.70
N GLN A 293 -20.27 -7.48 -10.07
CA GLN A 293 -21.17 -6.42 -10.46
C GLN A 293 -20.97 -6.02 -11.92
N ASN A 294 -21.98 -5.38 -12.54
CA ASN A 294 -21.74 -4.77 -13.84
C ASN A 294 -20.73 -3.62 -13.71
N SER A 295 -19.92 -3.43 -14.75
CA SER A 295 -18.88 -2.40 -14.82
C SER A 295 -19.41 -1.01 -15.19
N ILE A 296 -20.71 -0.75 -15.01
CA ILE A 296 -21.31 0.57 -15.30
C ILE A 296 -21.04 1.49 -14.13
N ILE A 297 -20.28 2.53 -14.39
CA ILE A 297 -20.05 3.64 -13.46
C ILE A 297 -21.14 4.68 -13.73
N VAL A 298 -21.76 5.21 -12.69
CA VAL A 298 -22.76 6.27 -12.76
C VAL A 298 -22.26 7.53 -12.05
N GLY A 299 -22.94 8.65 -12.22
CA GLY A 299 -22.55 9.93 -11.63
C GLY A 299 -21.63 10.74 -12.53
N ARG A 300 -20.66 11.46 -11.93
CA ARG A 300 -19.71 12.27 -12.69
C ARG A 300 -18.68 11.41 -13.43
N HIS A 301 -18.23 11.88 -14.58
CA HIS A 301 -17.10 11.27 -15.25
C HIS A 301 -15.82 11.48 -14.42
N GLN A 302 -15.11 10.38 -14.16
CA GLN A 302 -13.80 10.38 -13.49
C GLN A 302 -12.82 9.60 -14.36
N PRO A 303 -11.82 10.27 -14.97
CA PRO A 303 -10.92 9.64 -15.93
C PRO A 303 -10.03 8.55 -15.30
N ASP A 304 -9.80 8.62 -13.99
CA ASP A 304 -8.93 7.68 -13.28
C ASP A 304 -9.62 6.33 -12.96
N VAL A 305 -10.96 6.29 -12.96
CA VAL A 305 -11.71 5.05 -12.76
C VAL A 305 -11.70 4.20 -14.03
N THR A 306 -10.63 3.45 -14.22
CA THR A 306 -10.35 2.60 -15.40
C THR A 306 -9.95 1.18 -14.98
N GLY A 307 -9.73 0.28 -15.94
CA GLY A 307 -9.32 -1.10 -15.65
C GLY A 307 -10.36 -1.86 -14.82
N LEU A 308 -11.63 -1.85 -15.27
CA LEU A 308 -12.73 -2.38 -14.48
C LEU A 308 -12.86 -3.90 -14.59
N ILE A 309 -12.96 -4.56 -13.42
CA ILE A 309 -13.47 -5.93 -13.25
C ILE A 309 -14.64 -5.84 -12.28
N GLY A 310 -15.86 -5.88 -12.77
CA GLY A 310 -17.02 -5.49 -11.98
C GLY A 310 -16.94 -4.02 -11.57
N GLN A 311 -16.97 -3.75 -10.26
CA GLN A 311 -16.75 -2.41 -9.70
C GLN A 311 -15.32 -2.20 -9.14
N TYR A 312 -14.46 -3.22 -9.19
CA TYR A 312 -13.03 -3.06 -8.98
C TYR A 312 -12.43 -2.22 -10.10
N ALA A 313 -11.66 -1.19 -9.78
CA ALA A 313 -11.04 -0.28 -10.75
C ALA A 313 -9.52 -0.29 -10.55
N HIS A 314 -8.80 -1.08 -11.35
CA HIS A 314 -7.36 -1.23 -11.19
C HIS A 314 -6.58 0.05 -11.48
N GLY A 315 -7.10 0.89 -12.38
CA GLY A 315 -6.46 2.14 -12.78
C GLY A 315 -6.43 3.21 -11.70
N ASN A 316 -7.01 2.96 -10.50
CA ASN A 316 -6.97 3.91 -9.40
C ASN A 316 -6.74 3.25 -8.02
N GLU A 317 -6.05 3.94 -7.15
CA GLU A 317 -5.46 3.46 -5.90
C GLU A 317 -6.45 2.90 -4.86
N PRO A 318 -7.67 3.41 -4.69
CA PRO A 318 -8.62 2.85 -3.71
C PRO A 318 -8.88 1.35 -3.88
N SER A 319 -8.66 0.81 -5.08
CA SER A 319 -8.88 -0.62 -5.37
C SER A 319 -7.65 -1.51 -5.13
N HIS A 320 -6.44 -0.97 -5.04
CA HIS A 320 -5.19 -1.74 -5.16
C HIS A 320 -5.01 -2.87 -4.13
N HIS A 321 -5.55 -2.74 -2.93
CA HIS A 321 -5.42 -3.75 -1.87
C HIS A 321 -6.55 -4.80 -1.89
N ILE A 322 -7.65 -4.56 -2.63
CA ILE A 322 -8.91 -5.31 -2.47
C ILE A 322 -8.73 -6.80 -2.81
N ALA A 323 -8.04 -7.13 -3.90
CA ALA A 323 -7.83 -8.54 -4.26
C ALA A 323 -7.07 -9.32 -3.18
N SER A 324 -6.18 -8.65 -2.44
CA SER A 324 -5.39 -9.25 -1.36
C SER A 324 -6.23 -9.53 -0.09
N LEU A 325 -7.40 -8.90 0.06
CA LEU A 325 -8.29 -9.14 1.21
C LEU A 325 -8.85 -10.57 1.26
N TYR A 326 -8.93 -11.28 0.14
CA TYR A 326 -9.30 -12.70 0.15
C TYR A 326 -8.34 -13.56 1.00
N ALA A 327 -7.09 -13.13 1.17
CA ALA A 327 -6.13 -13.81 2.05
C ALA A 327 -6.55 -13.81 3.52
N SER A 328 -7.46 -12.90 3.91
CA SER A 328 -8.06 -12.83 5.26
C SER A 328 -9.36 -13.61 5.39
N GLY A 329 -9.84 -14.25 4.32
CA GLY A 329 -11.06 -15.04 4.28
C GLY A 329 -10.82 -16.55 4.22
N ASN A 330 -11.86 -17.30 3.89
CA ASN A 330 -11.84 -18.75 3.79
C ASN A 330 -11.35 -19.28 2.42
N SER A 331 -11.30 -18.42 1.42
CA SER A 331 -11.00 -18.76 0.02
C SER A 331 -9.88 -17.89 -0.56
N PRO A 332 -8.65 -17.96 0.01
CA PRO A 332 -7.51 -17.18 -0.48
C PRO A 332 -7.18 -17.43 -1.96
N GLU A 333 -7.55 -18.60 -2.49
CA GLU A 333 -7.40 -18.94 -3.92
C GLU A 333 -8.18 -18.00 -4.84
N LYS A 334 -9.30 -17.42 -4.41
CA LYS A 334 -10.02 -16.41 -5.19
C LYS A 334 -9.18 -15.15 -5.35
N GLY A 335 -8.47 -14.72 -4.29
CA GLY A 335 -7.52 -13.61 -4.34
C GLY A 335 -6.40 -13.88 -5.34
N HIS A 336 -5.82 -15.08 -5.31
CA HIS A 336 -4.80 -15.49 -6.26
C HIS A 336 -5.32 -15.43 -7.72
N GLN A 337 -6.55 -15.90 -7.97
CA GLN A 337 -7.16 -15.83 -9.30
C GLN A 337 -7.33 -14.37 -9.76
N ARG A 338 -7.82 -13.47 -8.88
CA ARG A 338 -8.01 -12.05 -9.20
C ARG A 338 -6.69 -11.32 -9.43
N ILE A 339 -5.69 -11.56 -8.60
CA ILE A 339 -4.34 -10.99 -8.78
C ILE A 339 -3.76 -11.44 -10.13
N ASN A 340 -3.84 -12.73 -10.47
CA ASN A 340 -3.36 -13.23 -11.75
C ASN A 340 -4.15 -12.64 -12.94
N GLU A 341 -5.48 -12.55 -12.85
CA GLU A 341 -6.31 -11.88 -13.85
C GLU A 341 -5.84 -10.43 -14.09
N ILE A 342 -5.58 -9.68 -13.02
CA ILE A 342 -5.09 -8.30 -13.11
C ILE A 342 -3.69 -8.25 -13.75
N LEU A 343 -2.75 -9.06 -13.28
CA LEU A 343 -1.38 -9.12 -13.82
C LEU A 343 -1.36 -9.45 -15.32
N GLU A 344 -2.27 -10.28 -15.80
CA GLU A 344 -2.33 -10.72 -17.20
C GLU A 344 -3.06 -9.75 -18.12
N THR A 345 -4.13 -9.08 -17.61
CA THR A 345 -5.05 -8.30 -18.43
C THR A 345 -4.87 -6.79 -18.33
N MET A 346 -4.39 -6.27 -17.18
CA MET A 346 -4.27 -4.84 -16.91
C MET A 346 -2.86 -4.29 -17.16
N TYR A 347 -1.92 -5.16 -17.57
CA TYR A 347 -0.54 -4.78 -17.90
C TYR A 347 -0.13 -5.32 -19.27
N SER A 348 0.57 -4.53 -20.03
CA SER A 348 1.08 -4.95 -21.33
C SER A 348 2.50 -4.43 -21.61
N ASP A 349 3.18 -5.06 -22.58
CA ASP A 349 4.50 -4.64 -23.06
C ASP A 349 4.42 -3.56 -24.16
N LYS A 350 3.39 -2.71 -24.12
CA LYS A 350 3.13 -1.61 -25.05
C LYS A 350 3.43 -0.27 -24.39
N PRO A 351 3.60 0.82 -25.17
CA PRO A 351 3.79 2.16 -24.62
C PRO A 351 2.64 2.63 -23.71
N ASN A 352 1.41 2.17 -23.94
CA ASN A 352 0.22 2.37 -23.11
C ASN A 352 -0.06 1.13 -22.27
N GLY A 353 0.95 0.61 -21.56
CA GLY A 353 0.93 -0.69 -20.92
C GLY A 353 0.25 -0.76 -19.56
N TYR A 354 -0.22 0.34 -19.02
CA TYR A 354 -0.98 0.40 -17.76
C TYR A 354 -2.42 0.81 -17.99
N GLU A 355 -3.32 0.26 -17.18
CA GLU A 355 -4.69 0.73 -17.07
C GLU A 355 -4.73 1.90 -16.06
N GLY A 356 -4.76 3.14 -16.54
CA GLY A 356 -4.71 4.36 -15.73
C GLY A 356 -3.32 5.00 -15.71
N ASN A 357 -3.13 5.92 -14.76
CA ASN A 357 -1.87 6.61 -14.54
C ASN A 357 -0.84 5.71 -13.86
N GLU A 358 0.44 6.03 -14.01
CA GLU A 358 1.51 5.25 -13.37
C GLU A 358 1.70 5.63 -11.89
N ASP A 359 1.40 6.88 -11.56
CA ASP A 359 1.35 7.47 -10.24
C ASP A 359 2.61 7.28 -9.38
N CYS A 360 3.69 7.86 -9.90
CA CYS A 360 4.96 7.98 -9.18
C CYS A 360 5.53 6.64 -8.67
N GLY A 361 5.37 5.60 -9.45
CA GLY A 361 5.88 4.27 -9.15
C GLY A 361 4.84 3.33 -8.54
N GLN A 362 3.63 3.80 -8.18
CA GLN A 362 2.66 2.97 -7.48
C GLN A 362 2.12 1.81 -8.35
N MET A 363 1.69 2.08 -9.58
CA MET A 363 1.20 1.03 -10.49
C MET A 363 2.29 0.02 -10.84
N SER A 364 3.51 0.50 -11.01
CA SER A 364 4.68 -0.34 -11.25
C SER A 364 5.01 -1.20 -10.05
N ALA A 365 5.04 -0.63 -8.84
CA ALA A 365 5.30 -1.34 -7.60
C ALA A 365 4.22 -2.40 -7.31
N TRP A 366 2.96 -2.11 -7.62
CA TRP A 366 1.87 -3.07 -7.50
C TRP A 366 2.12 -4.32 -8.34
N TYR A 367 2.49 -4.13 -9.64
CA TYR A 367 2.85 -5.25 -10.51
C TYR A 367 4.04 -6.02 -9.97
N ILE A 368 5.12 -5.32 -9.58
CA ILE A 368 6.35 -5.93 -9.09
C ILE A 368 6.07 -6.81 -7.88
N MET A 369 5.49 -6.26 -6.81
CA MET A 369 5.32 -6.98 -5.55
C MET A 369 4.31 -8.11 -5.66
N ASN A 370 3.20 -7.93 -6.38
CA ASN A 370 2.27 -9.03 -6.62
C ASN A 370 2.88 -10.13 -7.49
N SER A 371 3.75 -9.79 -8.46
CA SER A 371 4.48 -10.79 -9.23
C SER A 371 5.51 -11.56 -8.40
N TRP A 372 5.96 -11.02 -7.26
CA TRP A 372 6.83 -11.69 -6.27
C TRP A 372 6.04 -12.51 -5.24
N GLU A 373 4.72 -12.55 -5.32
CA GLU A 373 3.83 -13.27 -4.40
C GLU A 373 3.65 -12.59 -3.05
N ILE A 374 4.14 -11.40 -2.85
CA ILE A 374 4.02 -10.64 -1.61
C ILE A 374 3.36 -9.29 -1.87
N TYR A 375 2.42 -8.89 -1.02
CA TYR A 375 1.76 -7.60 -1.11
C TYR A 375 1.63 -6.95 0.28
N PRO A 376 2.07 -5.69 0.47
CA PRO A 376 1.98 -4.99 1.74
C PRO A 376 0.56 -4.44 1.95
N MET A 377 -0.41 -5.32 2.23
CA MET A 377 -1.82 -4.94 2.34
C MET A 377 -2.07 -3.88 3.41
N VAL A 378 -1.30 -3.91 4.50
CA VAL A 378 -1.43 -2.96 5.62
C VAL A 378 -0.05 -2.36 5.92
N PRO A 379 0.41 -1.34 5.17
CA PRO A 379 1.66 -0.64 5.49
C PRO A 379 1.63 -0.14 6.94
N GLY A 380 2.76 -0.25 7.63
CA GLY A 380 2.85 0.03 9.08
C GLY A 380 2.80 -1.21 9.98
N GLU A 381 2.29 -2.36 9.49
CA GLU A 381 2.28 -3.63 10.22
C GLU A 381 3.50 -4.52 9.95
N ALA A 382 4.35 -4.16 9.00
CA ALA A 382 5.52 -4.92 8.58
C ALA A 382 5.19 -6.38 8.19
N GLN A 383 4.08 -6.56 7.48
CA GLN A 383 3.58 -7.85 7.00
C GLN A 383 3.21 -7.78 5.52
N TYR A 384 3.24 -8.92 4.86
CA TYR A 384 2.87 -9.07 3.46
C TYR A 384 1.89 -10.22 3.33
N THR A 385 0.78 -10.00 2.64
CA THR A 385 -0.09 -11.09 2.18
C THR A 385 0.59 -11.85 1.06
N LEU A 386 0.28 -13.12 0.96
CA LEU A 386 0.85 -14.01 -0.05
C LEU A 386 -0.16 -14.29 -1.16
N SER A 387 0.34 -14.44 -2.38
CA SER A 387 -0.43 -14.84 -3.55
C SER A 387 0.22 -16.04 -4.27
N ALA A 388 -0.26 -16.39 -5.45
CA ALA A 388 0.36 -17.44 -6.26
C ALA A 388 1.52 -16.88 -7.10
N PRO A 389 2.63 -17.62 -7.21
CA PRO A 389 3.82 -17.14 -7.89
C PRO A 389 3.67 -16.95 -9.39
N LEU A 390 4.23 -15.86 -9.91
CA LEU A 390 4.39 -15.61 -11.35
C LEU A 390 5.73 -16.12 -11.89
N TRP A 391 6.75 -16.15 -11.03
CA TRP A 391 8.14 -16.46 -11.39
C TRP A 391 8.58 -17.79 -10.79
N ASP A 392 9.48 -18.51 -11.48
CA ASP A 392 10.10 -19.70 -10.92
C ASP A 392 11.01 -19.36 -9.72
N ARG A 393 11.61 -18.17 -9.75
CA ARG A 393 12.49 -17.66 -8.70
C ARG A 393 12.56 -16.15 -8.74
N VAL A 394 12.60 -15.53 -7.55
CA VAL A 394 12.90 -14.10 -7.37
C VAL A 394 14.14 -13.97 -6.48
N GLU A 395 15.10 -13.17 -6.92
CA GLU A 395 16.28 -12.80 -6.13
C GLU A 395 16.21 -11.32 -5.74
N LEU A 396 16.04 -11.04 -4.47
CA LEU A 396 16.28 -9.72 -3.89
C LEU A 396 17.70 -9.69 -3.33
N LYS A 397 18.36 -8.56 -3.31
CA LYS A 397 19.79 -8.40 -2.96
C LYS A 397 20.25 -9.17 -1.70
N ALA A 398 19.34 -9.48 -0.79
CA ALA A 398 19.61 -10.20 0.45
C ALA A 398 18.75 -11.47 0.62
N ILE A 399 17.84 -11.78 -0.30
CA ILE A 399 16.83 -12.82 -0.13
C ILE A 399 16.60 -13.52 -1.46
N GLU A 400 16.58 -14.84 -1.44
CA GLU A 400 16.19 -15.66 -2.58
C GLU A 400 14.85 -16.35 -2.30
N THR A 401 13.88 -16.19 -3.20
CA THR A 401 12.61 -16.91 -3.16
C THR A 401 12.53 -17.90 -4.31
N ASN A 402 12.17 -19.15 -4.04
CA ASN A 402 12.10 -20.20 -5.05
C ASN A 402 10.74 -20.88 -5.03
N LEU A 403 10.27 -21.29 -6.21
CA LEU A 403 9.20 -22.26 -6.34
C LEU A 403 9.73 -23.68 -6.11
N SER A 404 8.96 -24.50 -5.39
CA SER A 404 9.19 -25.93 -5.35
C SER A 404 9.12 -26.52 -6.76
N LYS A 405 10.20 -27.16 -7.22
CA LYS A 405 10.39 -27.61 -8.60
C LYS A 405 9.49 -28.77 -9.07
N ASN A 406 8.53 -29.20 -8.27
CA ASN A 406 7.66 -30.29 -8.65
C ASN A 406 6.46 -29.76 -9.43
N ASP A 407 6.56 -29.84 -10.77
CA ASP A 407 5.47 -29.73 -11.73
C ASP A 407 4.98 -28.33 -12.14
N ILE A 408 5.78 -27.56 -12.85
CA ILE A 408 5.30 -26.39 -13.59
C ILE A 408 4.76 -26.85 -14.95
N ASP A 409 3.46 -27.13 -15.00
CA ASP A 409 2.66 -27.15 -16.21
C ASP A 409 1.71 -25.93 -16.13
N ASN A 410 1.35 -25.33 -17.26
CA ASN A 410 0.54 -24.09 -17.39
C ASN A 410 -0.90 -24.15 -16.80
N SER A 411 -1.15 -25.02 -15.84
CA SER A 411 -2.41 -25.08 -15.09
C SER A 411 -2.40 -24.10 -13.91
N ALA A 412 -3.56 -23.61 -13.51
CA ALA A 412 -3.72 -22.71 -12.37
C ALA A 412 -2.98 -23.24 -11.13
N ILE A 413 -2.19 -22.38 -10.50
CA ILE A 413 -1.37 -22.69 -9.35
C ILE A 413 -1.98 -21.99 -8.13
N TYR A 414 -2.04 -22.69 -7.00
CA TYR A 414 -2.56 -22.17 -5.72
C TYR A 414 -1.49 -22.32 -4.67
N LEU A 415 -1.29 -21.27 -3.88
CA LEU A 415 -0.35 -21.33 -2.76
C LEU A 415 -0.84 -22.31 -1.69
N HIS A 416 0.02 -23.26 -1.31
CA HIS A 416 -0.23 -24.22 -0.23
C HIS A 416 0.44 -23.80 1.07
N GLY A 417 1.55 -23.05 1.00
CA GLY A 417 2.33 -22.59 2.11
C GLY A 417 3.74 -22.20 1.68
N TYR A 418 4.61 -21.95 2.63
CA TYR A 418 6.01 -21.63 2.37
C TYR A 418 6.92 -22.30 3.40
N SER A 419 8.20 -22.47 3.07
CA SER A 419 9.23 -22.85 4.02
C SER A 419 10.33 -21.80 4.06
N LEU A 420 11.01 -21.69 5.22
CA LEU A 420 12.10 -20.75 5.43
C LEU A 420 13.42 -21.52 5.52
N ASN A 421 14.43 -21.11 4.75
CA ASN A 421 15.77 -21.68 4.72
C ASN A 421 15.77 -23.19 4.44
N SER A 422 14.92 -23.64 3.51
CA SER A 422 14.79 -25.05 3.08
C SER A 422 14.56 -26.02 4.25
N ARG A 423 13.78 -25.61 5.26
CA ARG A 423 13.36 -26.48 6.35
C ARG A 423 12.24 -27.40 5.88
N ASP A 424 12.17 -28.61 6.44
CA ASP A 424 11.10 -29.57 6.11
C ASP A 424 9.70 -29.14 6.60
N GLU A 425 9.63 -28.08 7.41
CA GLU A 425 8.37 -27.57 7.96
C GLU A 425 7.70 -26.61 6.98
N ILE A 426 6.50 -26.96 6.53
CA ILE A 426 5.65 -26.11 5.71
C ILE A 426 4.82 -25.19 6.62
N ILE A 427 4.99 -23.89 6.45
CA ILE A 427 4.23 -22.87 7.16
C ILE A 427 2.98 -22.57 6.30
N GLN A 428 1.81 -22.99 6.80
CA GLN A 428 0.53 -22.80 6.12
C GLN A 428 -0.14 -21.49 6.58
N LYS A 429 0.44 -20.35 6.18
CA LYS A 429 -0.09 -19.02 6.46
C LYS A 429 -0.32 -18.27 5.17
N SER A 430 -1.27 -17.34 5.20
CA SER A 430 -1.55 -16.43 4.08
C SER A 430 -0.74 -15.13 4.13
N PHE A 431 0.22 -15.02 5.04
CA PHE A 431 1.08 -13.85 5.18
C PHE A 431 2.50 -14.20 5.65
N LEU A 432 3.43 -13.29 5.38
CA LEU A 432 4.83 -13.33 5.73
C LEU A 432 5.21 -12.03 6.45
N THR A 433 6.02 -12.10 7.52
CA THR A 433 6.49 -10.89 8.20
C THR A 433 7.77 -10.35 7.55
N HIS A 434 8.01 -9.05 7.66
CA HIS A 434 9.26 -8.44 7.19
C HIS A 434 10.48 -9.08 7.87
N LYS A 435 10.34 -9.44 9.14
CA LYS A 435 11.38 -10.15 9.90
C LYS A 435 11.68 -11.55 9.35
N ASP A 436 10.68 -12.24 8.79
CA ASP A 436 10.90 -13.53 8.14
C ASP A 436 11.71 -13.32 6.85
N LEU A 437 11.42 -12.26 6.09
CA LEU A 437 12.22 -11.86 4.91
C LEU A 437 13.67 -11.53 5.29
N GLU A 438 13.89 -10.69 6.31
CA GLU A 438 15.26 -10.29 6.71
C GLU A 438 16.12 -11.45 7.24
N LYS A 439 15.52 -12.44 7.89
CA LYS A 439 16.22 -13.55 8.54
C LYS A 439 16.39 -14.76 7.64
N SER A 440 15.76 -14.77 6.50
CA SER A 440 15.78 -15.92 5.60
C SER A 440 16.74 -15.66 4.44
N GLU A 441 17.64 -16.61 4.21
CA GLU A 441 18.47 -16.63 3.00
C GLU A 441 17.67 -17.17 1.81
N ASN A 442 16.66 -18.00 2.08
CA ASN A 442 15.80 -18.61 1.07
C ASN A 442 14.37 -18.79 1.61
N ILE A 443 13.38 -18.44 0.78
CA ILE A 443 11.96 -18.70 1.02
C ILE A 443 11.45 -19.55 -0.15
N GLU A 444 10.96 -20.74 0.16
CA GLU A 444 10.38 -21.62 -0.85
C GLU A 444 8.86 -21.61 -0.75
N PHE A 445 8.20 -21.14 -1.81
CA PHE A 445 6.75 -21.18 -1.92
C PHE A 445 6.30 -22.56 -2.43
N ILE A 446 5.40 -23.16 -1.69
CA ILE A 446 4.88 -24.50 -1.96
C ILE A 446 3.48 -24.35 -2.58
N VAL A 447 3.31 -24.89 -3.77
CA VAL A 447 2.11 -24.71 -4.56
C VAL A 447 1.35 -26.02 -4.74
N ALA A 448 0.03 -25.92 -4.95
CA ALA A 448 -0.87 -27.01 -5.22
C ALA A 448 -1.63 -26.76 -6.53
N ARG A 449 -2.04 -27.85 -7.21
CA ARG A 449 -2.76 -27.77 -8.50
C ARG A 449 -4.27 -27.61 -8.35
N SER A 450 -4.82 -27.74 -7.16
CA SER A 450 -6.24 -27.52 -6.91
C SER A 450 -6.47 -26.77 -5.61
N PRO A 451 -7.51 -25.93 -5.52
CA PRO A 451 -7.88 -25.23 -4.31
C PRO A 451 -8.10 -26.15 -3.11
N SER A 452 -8.68 -27.34 -3.35
CA SER A 452 -8.97 -28.34 -2.32
C SER A 452 -7.73 -28.97 -1.70
N SER A 453 -6.56 -28.90 -2.34
CA SER A 453 -5.28 -29.35 -1.83
C SER A 453 -4.43 -28.23 -1.23
N ALA A 454 -4.77 -26.98 -1.49
CA ALA A 454 -4.18 -25.82 -0.86
C ALA A 454 -4.83 -25.63 0.52
N LYS A 455 -4.10 -25.93 1.59
CA LYS A 455 -4.60 -25.81 2.97
C LYS A 455 -3.88 -24.65 3.66
N LEU A 456 -4.14 -23.43 3.26
CA LEU A 456 -3.78 -22.28 4.10
C LEU A 456 -4.77 -22.22 5.26
N ASP A 457 -4.28 -22.04 6.47
CA ASP A 457 -5.14 -21.79 7.64
C ASP A 457 -5.34 -20.28 7.78
N PRO A 458 -6.49 -19.72 7.33
CA PRO A 458 -6.73 -18.30 7.35
C PRO A 458 -6.89 -17.74 8.77
N TYR A 459 -7.12 -18.62 9.77
CA TYR A 459 -7.44 -18.19 11.12
C TYR A 459 -6.27 -18.32 12.11
N LYS A 460 -5.32 -19.20 11.87
CA LYS A 460 -4.25 -19.52 12.84
C LYS A 460 -3.15 -18.47 12.96
N ASN A 461 -3.24 -17.32 12.37
CA ASN A 461 -2.33 -16.17 12.49
C ASN A 461 -2.60 -15.19 11.35
N CYS A 462 -3.87 -14.98 11.02
CA CYS A 462 -4.33 -13.97 10.09
C CYS A 462 -3.99 -12.57 10.64
N LEU A 463 -3.87 -11.58 9.76
CA LEU A 463 -3.87 -10.15 10.09
C LEU A 463 -4.98 -9.75 11.08
N LEU A 464 -6.06 -10.57 11.16
CA LEU A 464 -7.16 -10.43 12.13
C LEU A 464 -6.75 -10.61 13.60
N TYR A 465 -5.57 -11.22 13.90
CA TYR A 465 -5.18 -11.60 15.26
C TYR A 465 -3.75 -11.16 15.67
N THR A 466 -3.03 -10.44 14.81
CA THR A 466 -1.61 -10.20 15.03
C THR A 466 -1.29 -8.90 15.74
N SER A 467 -2.23 -7.97 15.80
CA SER A 467 -2.07 -6.76 16.62
C SER A 467 -2.95 -6.88 17.86
N PRO A 468 -2.38 -7.06 19.07
CA PRO A 468 -3.18 -6.91 20.27
C PRO A 468 -3.64 -5.45 20.32
N SER A 469 -4.95 -5.24 20.14
CA SER A 469 -5.55 -3.94 20.39
C SER A 469 -5.07 -3.45 21.77
N PRO A 470 -4.81 -2.15 21.97
CA PRO A 470 -4.57 -1.58 23.31
C PRO A 470 -5.63 -1.95 24.35
N ARG A 471 -6.76 -2.53 23.93
CA ARG A 471 -7.78 -3.12 24.82
C ARG A 471 -7.42 -4.49 25.36
N ASP A 472 -6.63 -5.28 24.64
CA ASP A 472 -6.27 -6.64 25.05
C ASP A 472 -5.15 -6.66 26.09
N LEU A 473 -4.41 -5.56 26.20
CA LEU A 473 -3.36 -5.34 27.20
C LEU A 473 -3.91 -4.92 28.59
N ARG A 474 -5.24 -4.80 28.77
CA ARG A 474 -5.89 -4.41 30.03
C ARG A 474 -6.60 -5.55 30.76
N LYS A 475 -6.15 -6.78 30.61
CA LYS A 475 -6.57 -7.90 31.45
C LYS A 475 -5.54 -8.24 32.50
#